data_41e6402aac355a6da25bb5af65eb1464
#
_entry.id   41e6402aac355a6da25bb5af65eb1464
#
_cell.length_a   1.000
_cell.length_b   1.000
_cell.length_c   1.000
_cell.angle_alpha   90.00
_cell.angle_beta   90.00
_cell.angle_gamma   90.00
#
_symmetry.space_group_name_H-M   'P 1'
#
loop_
_entity.id
_entity.type
_entity.pdbx_description
1 polymer ?
#
loop_
_entity_poly.entity_id
_entity_poly.type
_entity_poly.pdbx_seq_one_letter_code
_entity_poly.pdbx_strand_id
1 'polypeptide(L)'
;MSDVVVVGGGVVGLTSAVVLAEQGREVAVWGAEFEGETTSAVAGGLVWPYRIAPEEEALEWAVESFPLFAALAEEPSATGVRLVRGTMVGGVPPRWAELTGTPPRTPLVDMSVYLPYLRRRLLAAGGSVERRELATLGEAAGAAPTVVNCTGMGARRIVPDPQVRPVRGQLVVVENPGVEEWYADAGGEAEETTYLLPHPSGLLLGGTAQDGAWSREPESTTAEWIIRRCAAVRPEVAEARVRGHRVGLRPFRPRVRLAVETMADGRTRCVHNYGHGGAGVTVAWGCARRVAQLVEGV
;
A
#
# COMPACT_ATOMS: atom_id res chain seq x y z
N MET A 1 28.50 -8.51 -0.83
CA MET A 1 27.91 -7.14 -0.81
C MET A 1 26.64 -7.22 -1.62
N SER A 2 25.53 -6.66 -1.13
CA SER A 2 24.28 -6.67 -1.90
C SER A 2 24.42 -5.88 -3.21
N ASP A 3 23.76 -6.33 -4.28
CA ASP A 3 23.64 -5.56 -5.52
C ASP A 3 22.72 -4.36 -5.33
N VAL A 4 21.69 -4.54 -4.50
CA VAL A 4 20.65 -3.55 -4.27
C VAL A 4 20.30 -3.46 -2.78
N VAL A 5 20.25 -2.24 -2.25
CA VAL A 5 19.62 -1.95 -0.96
C VAL A 5 18.27 -1.27 -1.19
N VAL A 6 17.19 -1.91 -0.74
CA VAL A 6 15.85 -1.33 -0.72
C VAL A 6 15.61 -0.69 0.64
N VAL A 7 15.33 0.61 0.65
CA VAL A 7 15.06 1.37 1.89
C VAL A 7 13.56 1.54 2.07
N GLY A 8 12.99 0.86 3.07
CA GLY A 8 11.57 0.88 3.41
C GLY A 8 10.95 -0.52 3.52
N GLY A 9 10.42 -0.86 4.72
CA GLY A 9 9.83 -2.18 5.05
C GLY A 9 8.33 -2.28 4.79
N GLY A 10 7.69 -1.31 4.12
CA GLY A 10 6.29 -1.35 3.74
C GLY A 10 6.04 -2.18 2.47
N VAL A 11 4.76 -2.25 2.05
CA VAL A 11 4.33 -3.06 0.88
C VAL A 11 5.12 -2.73 -0.39
N VAL A 12 5.38 -1.47 -0.66
CA VAL A 12 6.08 -1.03 -1.88
C VAL A 12 7.54 -1.51 -1.86
N GLY A 13 8.23 -1.37 -0.73
CA GLY A 13 9.62 -1.80 -0.59
C GLY A 13 9.76 -3.32 -0.61
N LEU A 14 8.94 -4.03 0.14
CA LEU A 14 8.96 -5.50 0.16
C LEU A 14 8.63 -6.09 -1.22
N THR A 15 7.62 -5.53 -1.94
CA THR A 15 7.28 -6.01 -3.28
C THR A 15 8.42 -5.74 -4.28
N SER A 16 9.03 -4.54 -4.23
CA SER A 16 10.19 -4.22 -5.07
C SER A 16 11.37 -5.15 -4.80
N ALA A 17 11.64 -5.44 -3.52
CA ALA A 17 12.69 -6.35 -3.12
C ALA A 17 12.45 -7.80 -3.58
N VAL A 18 11.20 -8.29 -3.48
CA VAL A 18 10.81 -9.62 -3.97
C VAL A 18 11.07 -9.72 -5.48
N VAL A 19 10.60 -8.75 -6.26
CA VAL A 19 10.78 -8.77 -7.73
C VAL A 19 12.26 -8.79 -8.10
N LEU A 20 13.07 -7.96 -7.46
CA LEU A 20 14.53 -7.91 -7.73
C LEU A 20 15.25 -9.19 -7.31
N ALA A 21 14.90 -9.75 -6.14
CA ALA A 21 15.53 -10.99 -5.66
C ALA A 21 15.16 -12.20 -6.54
N GLU A 22 13.90 -12.28 -6.99
CA GLU A 22 13.45 -13.35 -7.91
C GLU A 22 14.06 -13.24 -9.31
N GLN A 23 14.58 -12.07 -9.67
CA GLN A 23 15.41 -11.87 -10.87
C GLN A 23 16.90 -12.18 -10.65
N GLY A 24 17.27 -12.70 -9.47
CA GLY A 24 18.62 -13.14 -9.15
C GLY A 24 19.56 -12.07 -8.61
N ARG A 25 19.02 -10.90 -8.17
CA ARG A 25 19.83 -9.86 -7.52
C ARG A 25 20.04 -10.18 -6.04
N GLU A 26 21.21 -9.86 -5.50
CA GLU A 26 21.45 -9.88 -4.07
C GLU A 26 20.81 -8.64 -3.42
N VAL A 27 19.66 -8.81 -2.74
CA VAL A 27 18.83 -7.72 -2.20
C VAL A 27 18.85 -7.71 -0.69
N ALA A 28 19.13 -6.53 -0.09
CA ALA A 28 18.90 -6.26 1.31
C ALA A 28 17.77 -5.21 1.48
N VAL A 29 16.81 -5.47 2.36
CA VAL A 29 15.79 -4.48 2.75
C VAL A 29 16.16 -3.88 4.09
N TRP A 30 16.32 -2.55 4.14
CA TRP A 30 16.52 -1.79 5.37
C TRP A 30 15.28 -0.97 5.69
N GLY A 31 14.75 -1.13 6.89
CA GLY A 31 13.55 -0.42 7.32
C GLY A 31 13.61 -0.03 8.79
N ALA A 32 13.14 1.17 9.12
CA ALA A 32 12.91 1.57 10.50
C ALA A 32 11.72 0.83 11.12
N GLU A 33 10.70 0.58 10.28
CA GLU A 33 9.43 -0.07 10.63
C GLU A 33 9.18 -1.26 9.71
N PHE A 34 8.62 -2.34 10.26
CA PHE A 34 8.19 -3.52 9.52
C PHE A 34 6.82 -4.00 9.99
N GLU A 35 6.15 -4.81 9.17
CA GLU A 35 4.89 -5.49 9.48
C GLU A 35 3.84 -4.53 10.08
N GLY A 36 3.37 -4.78 11.32
CA GLY A 36 2.31 -4.03 11.97
C GLY A 36 2.58 -2.54 12.26
N GLU A 37 3.82 -2.11 12.18
CA GLU A 37 4.23 -0.73 12.47
C GLU A 37 4.10 0.21 11.25
N THR A 38 4.10 -0.36 10.04
CA THR A 38 4.10 0.42 8.79
C THR A 38 2.72 1.02 8.46
N THR A 39 2.70 2.10 7.69
CA THR A 39 1.46 2.62 7.11
C THR A 39 0.74 1.54 6.27
N SER A 40 1.47 0.63 5.65
CA SER A 40 0.90 -0.48 4.87
C SER A 40 0.05 -1.42 5.71
N ALA A 41 0.40 -1.66 6.97
CA ALA A 41 -0.34 -2.53 7.87
C ALA A 41 -1.74 -1.98 8.23
N VAL A 42 -1.91 -0.67 8.15
CA VAL A 42 -3.19 0.01 8.43
C VAL A 42 -4.11 -0.01 7.22
N ALA A 43 -3.58 -0.26 6.02
CA ALA A 43 -4.37 -0.19 4.79
C ALA A 43 -5.57 -1.15 4.81
N GLY A 44 -6.69 -0.69 4.26
CA GLY A 44 -7.89 -1.53 4.08
C GLY A 44 -7.70 -2.67 3.09
N GLY A 45 -6.72 -2.56 2.20
CA GLY A 45 -6.29 -3.63 1.30
C GLY A 45 -7.18 -3.84 0.08
N LEU A 46 -8.16 -2.99 -0.19
CA LEU A 46 -8.91 -3.04 -1.44
C LEU A 46 -7.98 -2.63 -2.59
N VAL A 47 -7.80 -3.52 -3.55
CA VAL A 47 -7.00 -3.24 -4.76
C VAL A 47 -7.87 -2.44 -5.73
N TRP A 48 -7.68 -1.13 -5.71
CA TRP A 48 -8.42 -0.18 -6.51
C TRP A 48 -7.57 1.05 -6.83
N PRO A 49 -7.50 1.52 -8.10
CA PRO A 49 -6.75 2.72 -8.48
C PRO A 49 -7.48 3.99 -8.01
N TYR A 50 -7.22 4.39 -6.75
CA TYR A 50 -7.90 5.50 -6.09
C TYR A 50 -6.96 6.64 -5.74
N ARG A 51 -7.28 7.85 -6.21
CA ARG A 51 -6.56 9.11 -5.89
C ARG A 51 -5.04 8.98 -5.95
N ILE A 52 -4.53 8.53 -7.06
CA ILE A 52 -3.11 8.39 -7.37
C ILE A 52 -2.82 9.06 -8.72
N ALA A 53 -1.69 9.73 -8.82
CA ALA A 53 -1.26 10.41 -10.05
C ALA A 53 0.21 10.04 -10.37
N PRO A 54 0.55 10.00 -11.67
CA PRO A 54 -0.29 10.28 -12.84
C PRO A 54 -1.37 9.20 -13.04
N GLU A 55 -2.59 9.57 -13.38
CA GLU A 55 -3.73 8.65 -13.45
C GLU A 55 -3.53 7.52 -14.47
N GLU A 56 -3.01 7.85 -15.66
CA GLU A 56 -2.82 6.89 -16.74
C GLU A 56 -1.77 5.84 -16.35
N GLU A 57 -0.56 6.26 -15.94
CA GLU A 57 0.51 5.34 -15.51
C GLU A 57 0.10 4.55 -14.26
N ALA A 58 -0.63 5.18 -13.32
CA ALA A 58 -1.12 4.50 -12.13
C ALA A 58 -2.15 3.41 -12.47
N LEU A 59 -3.00 3.66 -13.46
CA LEU A 59 -3.91 2.64 -13.97
C LEU A 59 -3.14 1.50 -14.65
N GLU A 60 -2.09 1.79 -15.41
CA GLU A 60 -1.22 0.75 -16.00
C GLU A 60 -0.57 -0.11 -14.92
N TRP A 61 0.04 0.51 -13.90
CA TRP A 61 0.64 -0.24 -12.78
C TRP A 61 -0.40 -1.08 -12.01
N ALA A 62 -1.61 -0.57 -11.86
CA ALA A 62 -2.71 -1.32 -11.25
C ALA A 62 -3.13 -2.52 -12.10
N VAL A 63 -3.29 -2.31 -13.41
CA VAL A 63 -3.62 -3.37 -14.39
C VAL A 63 -2.54 -4.46 -14.40
N GLU A 64 -1.27 -4.08 -14.37
CA GLU A 64 -0.15 -5.03 -14.27
C GLU A 64 -0.10 -5.78 -12.92
N SER A 65 -0.55 -5.13 -11.85
CA SER A 65 -0.59 -5.73 -10.52
C SER A 65 -1.72 -6.76 -10.37
N PHE A 66 -2.84 -6.54 -11.04
CA PHE A 66 -4.06 -7.34 -10.86
C PHE A 66 -3.87 -8.84 -11.06
N PRO A 67 -3.28 -9.34 -12.17
CA PRO A 67 -3.10 -10.77 -12.39
C PRO A 67 -2.21 -11.44 -11.34
N LEU A 68 -1.25 -10.71 -10.77
CA LEU A 68 -0.41 -11.21 -9.68
C LEU A 68 -1.22 -11.36 -8.39
N PHE A 69 -2.07 -10.39 -8.06
CA PHE A 69 -2.99 -10.53 -6.94
C PHE A 69 -4.02 -11.63 -7.16
N ALA A 70 -4.51 -11.81 -8.40
CA ALA A 70 -5.45 -12.89 -8.73
C ALA A 70 -4.81 -14.28 -8.51
N ALA A 71 -3.56 -14.47 -8.94
CA ALA A 71 -2.81 -15.68 -8.67
C ALA A 71 -2.58 -15.92 -7.17
N LEU A 72 -2.24 -14.86 -6.41
CA LEU A 72 -2.08 -14.95 -4.96
C LEU A 72 -3.38 -15.30 -4.23
N ALA A 73 -4.53 -15.00 -4.81
CA ALA A 73 -5.83 -15.33 -4.25
C ALA A 73 -6.19 -16.82 -4.37
N GLU A 74 -5.39 -17.64 -5.04
CA GLU A 74 -5.54 -19.10 -5.09
C GLU A 74 -5.18 -19.74 -3.74
N GLU A 75 -4.30 -19.09 -2.96
CA GLU A 75 -3.87 -19.56 -1.63
C GLU A 75 -4.12 -18.49 -0.53
N PRO A 76 -5.36 -18.13 -0.24
CA PRO A 76 -5.69 -16.97 0.60
C PRO A 76 -5.19 -17.07 2.05
N SER A 77 -5.10 -18.28 2.60
CA SER A 77 -4.56 -18.50 3.96
C SER A 77 -3.05 -18.25 4.05
N ALA A 78 -2.30 -18.50 2.98
CA ALA A 78 -0.86 -18.28 2.92
C ALA A 78 -0.51 -16.83 2.56
N THR A 79 -1.29 -16.21 1.68
CA THR A 79 -1.01 -14.91 1.07
C THR A 79 -1.79 -13.75 1.69
N GLY A 80 -2.96 -14.02 2.30
CA GLY A 80 -3.88 -12.99 2.77
C GLY A 80 -4.68 -12.31 1.65
N VAL A 81 -4.61 -12.80 0.41
CA VAL A 81 -5.29 -12.21 -0.75
C VAL A 81 -6.54 -13.02 -1.09
N ARG A 82 -7.67 -12.35 -1.28
CA ARG A 82 -8.93 -12.97 -1.71
C ARG A 82 -9.55 -12.14 -2.84
N LEU A 83 -10.16 -12.80 -3.82
CA LEU A 83 -11.02 -12.14 -4.79
C LEU A 83 -12.44 -12.02 -4.21
N VAL A 84 -12.87 -10.79 -3.94
CA VAL A 84 -14.16 -10.49 -3.31
C VAL A 84 -15.01 -9.64 -4.24
N ARG A 85 -16.29 -9.93 -4.36
CA ARG A 85 -17.26 -9.09 -5.07
C ARG A 85 -17.57 -7.85 -4.26
N GLY A 86 -17.97 -6.78 -4.95
CA GLY A 86 -18.42 -5.60 -4.25
C GLY A 86 -18.97 -4.52 -5.15
N THR A 87 -19.23 -3.38 -4.56
CA THR A 87 -19.82 -2.22 -5.23
C THR A 87 -18.92 -1.00 -5.07
N MET A 88 -18.60 -0.34 -6.20
CA MET A 88 -17.98 0.97 -6.22
C MET A 88 -19.00 2.02 -6.65
N VAL A 89 -19.27 2.97 -5.79
CA VAL A 89 -20.08 4.16 -6.11
C VAL A 89 -19.18 5.21 -6.78
N GLY A 90 -19.69 5.87 -7.81
CA GLY A 90 -18.93 6.89 -8.57
C GLY A 90 -18.26 6.37 -9.84
N GLY A 91 -18.48 5.09 -10.16
CA GLY A 91 -18.05 4.50 -11.44
C GLY A 91 -16.75 3.70 -11.34
N VAL A 92 -16.55 2.89 -12.37
CA VAL A 92 -15.39 2.00 -12.53
C VAL A 92 -14.68 2.40 -13.83
N PRO A 93 -13.36 2.68 -13.81
CA PRO A 93 -12.61 2.95 -15.04
C PRO A 93 -12.79 1.80 -16.05
N PRO A 94 -13.03 2.05 -17.37
CA PRO A 94 -13.35 1.00 -18.36
C PRO A 94 -12.35 -0.17 -18.36
N ARG A 95 -11.05 0.12 -18.43
CA ARG A 95 -10.01 -0.95 -18.35
C ARG A 95 -10.05 -1.74 -17.06
N TRP A 96 -10.45 -1.10 -15.95
CA TRP A 96 -10.60 -1.78 -14.66
C TRP A 96 -11.85 -2.65 -14.62
N ALA A 97 -12.95 -2.19 -15.24
CA ALA A 97 -14.17 -2.98 -15.38
C ALA A 97 -13.96 -4.25 -16.21
N GLU A 98 -13.15 -4.18 -17.28
CA GLU A 98 -12.79 -5.35 -18.09
C GLU A 98 -12.08 -6.43 -17.25
N LEU A 99 -11.20 -6.02 -16.33
CA LEU A 99 -10.47 -6.96 -15.45
C LEU A 99 -11.32 -7.52 -14.33
N THR A 100 -12.19 -6.69 -13.74
CA THR A 100 -12.90 -7.02 -12.50
C THR A 100 -14.30 -7.57 -12.74
N GLY A 101 -14.89 -7.32 -13.93
CA GLY A 101 -16.27 -7.69 -14.25
C GLY A 101 -17.33 -6.74 -13.66
N THR A 102 -18.60 -7.11 -13.82
CA THR A 102 -19.76 -6.35 -13.30
C THR A 102 -20.73 -7.30 -12.61
N PRO A 103 -20.98 -7.18 -11.28
CA PRO A 103 -20.29 -6.29 -10.32
C PRO A 103 -18.80 -6.64 -10.20
N PRO A 104 -17.95 -5.67 -9.83
CA PRO A 104 -16.52 -5.88 -9.80
C PRO A 104 -16.11 -6.92 -8.74
N ARG A 105 -15.24 -7.84 -9.17
CA ARG A 105 -14.57 -8.80 -8.30
C ARG A 105 -13.09 -8.47 -8.26
N THR A 106 -12.64 -7.91 -7.14
CA THR A 106 -11.29 -7.37 -7.01
C THR A 106 -10.56 -7.99 -5.81
N PRO A 107 -9.21 -7.99 -5.84
CA PRO A 107 -8.45 -8.45 -4.70
C PRO A 107 -8.70 -7.59 -3.45
N LEU A 108 -8.96 -8.27 -2.34
CA LEU A 108 -8.98 -7.72 -1.00
C LEU A 108 -7.85 -8.36 -0.21
N VAL A 109 -6.92 -7.54 0.28
CA VAL A 109 -5.64 -7.97 0.85
C VAL A 109 -5.66 -7.77 2.36
N ASP A 110 -5.56 -8.85 3.13
CA ASP A 110 -5.32 -8.79 4.56
C ASP A 110 -3.84 -8.49 4.82
N MET A 111 -3.55 -7.24 5.15
CA MET A 111 -2.18 -6.77 5.33
C MET A 111 -1.45 -7.44 6.50
N SER A 112 -2.19 -7.98 7.48
CA SER A 112 -1.60 -8.70 8.61
C SER A 112 -1.00 -10.06 8.20
N VAL A 113 -1.48 -10.64 7.10
CA VAL A 113 -0.97 -11.87 6.49
C VAL A 113 -0.03 -11.56 5.33
N TYR A 114 -0.37 -10.55 4.53
CA TYR A 114 0.33 -10.25 3.28
C TYR A 114 1.74 -9.69 3.48
N LEU A 115 1.96 -8.77 4.44
CA LEU A 115 3.31 -8.25 4.69
C LEU A 115 4.28 -9.35 5.19
N PRO A 116 3.91 -10.21 6.17
CA PRO A 116 4.69 -11.39 6.51
C PRO A 116 4.91 -12.35 5.32
N TYR A 117 3.91 -12.52 4.45
CA TYR A 117 4.07 -13.33 3.23
C TYR A 117 5.14 -12.74 2.31
N LEU A 118 5.11 -11.44 2.00
CA LEU A 118 6.14 -10.80 1.17
C LEU A 118 7.54 -10.96 1.77
N ARG A 119 7.67 -10.81 3.09
CA ARG A 119 8.94 -11.01 3.78
C ARG A 119 9.45 -12.45 3.64
N ARG A 120 8.58 -13.45 3.87
CA ARG A 120 8.96 -14.87 3.69
C ARG A 120 9.38 -15.14 2.24
N ARG A 121 8.65 -14.61 1.27
CA ARG A 121 8.94 -14.75 -0.16
C ARG A 121 10.29 -14.15 -0.52
N LEU A 122 10.59 -12.96 -0.01
CA LEU A 122 11.90 -12.32 -0.17
C LEU A 122 13.04 -13.19 0.41
N LEU A 123 12.87 -13.69 1.64
CA LEU A 123 13.88 -14.54 2.28
C LEU A 123 14.08 -15.85 1.52
N ALA A 124 13.01 -16.46 1.00
CA ALA A 124 13.08 -17.65 0.17
C ALA A 124 13.80 -17.42 -1.17
N ALA A 125 13.74 -16.20 -1.71
CA ALA A 125 14.49 -15.78 -2.89
C ALA A 125 15.95 -15.36 -2.59
N GLY A 126 16.43 -15.56 -1.35
CA GLY A 126 17.81 -15.25 -0.94
C GLY A 126 18.04 -13.80 -0.50
N GLY A 127 16.99 -12.97 -0.45
CA GLY A 127 17.11 -11.62 0.08
C GLY A 127 17.23 -11.57 1.60
N SER A 128 17.55 -10.41 2.14
CA SER A 128 17.70 -10.19 3.59
C SER A 128 16.88 -8.99 4.07
N VAL A 129 16.58 -8.95 5.37
CA VAL A 129 15.82 -7.86 6.01
C VAL A 129 16.54 -7.45 7.29
N GLU A 130 16.79 -6.15 7.43
CA GLU A 130 17.45 -5.56 8.58
C GLU A 130 16.63 -4.38 9.11
N ARG A 131 16.39 -4.34 10.43
CA ARG A 131 15.82 -3.16 11.08
C ARG A 131 16.91 -2.10 11.21
N ARG A 132 16.79 -1.06 10.40
CA ARG A 132 17.75 0.03 10.35
C ARG A 132 17.08 1.35 10.01
N GLU A 133 17.19 2.31 10.88
CA GLU A 133 16.76 3.68 10.61
C GLU A 133 17.90 4.46 9.98
N LEU A 134 17.64 5.13 8.86
CA LEU A 134 18.59 5.96 8.16
C LEU A 134 18.29 7.44 8.37
N ALA A 135 19.32 8.23 8.56
CA ALA A 135 19.23 9.69 8.53
C ALA A 135 19.21 10.21 7.09
N THR A 136 19.97 9.58 6.19
CA THR A 136 20.08 9.92 4.77
C THR A 136 20.19 8.67 3.90
N LEU A 137 19.85 8.75 2.62
CA LEU A 137 20.10 7.67 1.67
C LEU A 137 21.60 7.40 1.41
N GLY A 138 22.46 8.37 1.71
CA GLY A 138 23.92 8.23 1.60
C GLY A 138 24.49 7.05 2.42
N GLU A 139 23.83 6.72 3.54
CA GLU A 139 24.20 5.56 4.36
C GLU A 139 23.99 4.23 3.62
N ALA A 140 23.00 4.17 2.74
CA ALA A 140 22.76 2.99 1.90
C ALA A 140 23.72 2.92 0.70
N ALA A 141 24.15 4.06 0.19
CA ALA A 141 25.09 4.15 -0.93
C ALA A 141 26.44 3.46 -0.64
N GLY A 142 26.88 3.42 0.62
CA GLY A 142 28.08 2.71 1.04
C GLY A 142 27.96 1.18 1.03
N ALA A 143 26.76 0.63 0.91
CA ALA A 143 26.49 -0.80 1.03
C ALA A 143 26.15 -1.49 -0.31
N ALA A 144 25.68 -0.75 -1.31
CA ALA A 144 25.32 -1.29 -2.61
C ALA A 144 25.47 -0.24 -3.72
N PRO A 145 25.74 -0.66 -4.98
CA PRO A 145 25.81 0.24 -6.14
C PRO A 145 24.44 0.80 -6.53
N THR A 146 23.36 0.16 -6.09
CA THR A 146 21.97 0.61 -6.35
C THR A 146 21.19 0.69 -5.05
N VAL A 147 20.52 1.82 -4.85
CA VAL A 147 19.56 2.05 -3.73
C VAL A 147 18.16 2.23 -4.30
N VAL A 148 17.17 1.52 -3.76
CA VAL A 148 15.76 1.71 -4.09
C VAL A 148 15.07 2.38 -2.92
N ASN A 149 14.63 3.61 -3.10
CA ASN A 149 13.98 4.40 -2.06
C ASN A 149 12.48 4.18 -2.05
N CYS A 150 12.00 3.40 -1.10
CA CYS A 150 10.59 3.08 -0.85
C CYS A 150 10.12 3.60 0.54
N THR A 151 10.67 4.72 1.00
CA THR A 151 10.51 5.21 2.38
C THR A 151 9.16 5.86 2.67
N GLY A 152 8.24 5.96 1.71
CA GLY A 152 6.91 6.50 1.92
C GLY A 152 6.95 7.91 2.56
N MET A 153 6.38 8.07 3.77
CA MET A 153 6.45 9.34 4.52
C MET A 153 7.87 9.75 4.88
N GLY A 154 8.77 8.79 5.07
CA GLY A 154 10.19 9.04 5.36
C GLY A 154 10.91 9.83 4.27
N ALA A 155 10.43 9.77 3.01
CA ALA A 155 11.02 10.51 1.90
C ALA A 155 11.01 12.04 2.13
N ARG A 156 10.06 12.55 2.91
CA ARG A 156 10.04 13.97 3.31
C ARG A 156 11.31 14.38 4.06
N ARG A 157 11.88 13.48 4.83
CA ARG A 157 13.10 13.73 5.64
C ARG A 157 14.36 13.25 4.93
N ILE A 158 14.35 12.01 4.41
CA ILE A 158 15.54 11.31 3.93
C ILE A 158 16.04 11.87 2.59
N VAL A 159 15.12 12.29 1.71
CA VAL A 159 15.45 12.96 0.42
C VAL A 159 14.94 14.40 0.35
N PRO A 160 14.78 15.08 1.46
CA PRO A 160 14.03 16.31 1.74
C PRO A 160 12.99 16.68 0.66
N ASP A 161 12.02 15.78 0.41
CA ASP A 161 10.96 16.03 -0.57
C ASP A 161 9.74 16.71 0.10
N PRO A 162 9.59 18.04 -0.03
CA PRO A 162 8.51 18.79 0.59
C PRO A 162 7.13 18.50 -0.02
N GLN A 163 7.07 17.85 -1.21
CA GLN A 163 5.83 17.47 -1.85
C GLN A 163 5.18 16.27 -1.18
N VAL A 164 5.94 15.48 -0.39
CA VAL A 164 5.39 14.40 0.40
C VAL A 164 4.69 14.96 1.63
N ARG A 165 3.40 14.69 1.75
CA ARG A 165 2.60 15.10 2.91
C ARG A 165 1.68 13.97 3.37
N PRO A 166 1.31 13.95 4.66
CA PRO A 166 0.41 12.93 5.16
C PRO A 166 -1.03 13.22 4.71
N VAL A 167 -1.75 12.15 4.36
CA VAL A 167 -3.21 12.14 4.36
C VAL A 167 -3.65 11.14 5.41
N ARG A 168 -4.10 11.66 6.55
CA ARG A 168 -4.48 10.84 7.70
C ARG A 168 -5.77 10.07 7.39
N GLY A 169 -5.75 8.77 7.66
CA GLY A 169 -6.91 7.91 7.55
C GLY A 169 -7.17 7.16 8.84
N GLN A 170 -8.39 7.31 9.37
CA GLN A 170 -8.88 6.51 10.48
C GLN A 170 -9.87 5.46 10.00
N LEU A 171 -9.76 4.25 10.54
CA LEU A 171 -10.59 3.09 10.28
C LEU A 171 -11.12 2.54 11.61
N VAL A 172 -12.27 1.89 11.55
CA VAL A 172 -12.83 1.13 12.66
C VAL A 172 -12.90 -0.34 12.27
N VAL A 173 -12.47 -1.22 13.14
CA VAL A 173 -12.61 -2.67 12.98
C VAL A 173 -13.74 -3.13 13.87
N VAL A 174 -14.76 -3.76 13.28
CA VAL A 174 -15.88 -4.33 14.02
C VAL A 174 -15.95 -5.85 13.82
N GLU A 175 -16.70 -6.51 14.69
CA GLU A 175 -17.12 -7.88 14.44
C GLU A 175 -17.98 -7.91 13.18
N ASN A 176 -17.70 -8.85 12.25
CA ASN A 176 -18.45 -8.88 11.00
C ASN A 176 -19.86 -9.45 11.22
N PRO A 177 -20.92 -8.65 11.01
CA PRO A 177 -22.29 -9.10 11.19
C PRO A 177 -22.85 -9.94 10.01
N GLY A 178 -22.00 -10.43 9.12
CA GLY A 178 -22.39 -11.23 7.95
C GLY A 178 -22.19 -10.52 6.60
N VAL A 179 -21.43 -9.42 6.58
CA VAL A 179 -21.09 -8.73 5.33
C VAL A 179 -20.04 -9.54 4.58
N GLU A 180 -20.37 -10.00 3.36
CA GLU A 180 -19.51 -10.82 2.52
C GLU A 180 -18.92 -10.04 1.35
N GLU A 181 -19.59 -8.99 0.89
CA GLU A 181 -19.17 -8.15 -0.24
C GLU A 181 -18.56 -6.82 0.26
N TRP A 182 -17.52 -6.38 -0.44
CA TRP A 182 -17.01 -5.04 -0.16
C TRP A 182 -17.91 -3.96 -0.77
N TYR A 183 -17.94 -2.81 -0.11
CA TYR A 183 -18.56 -1.59 -0.60
C TYR A 183 -17.57 -0.45 -0.48
N ALA A 184 -17.51 0.43 -1.47
CA ALA A 184 -16.76 1.67 -1.40
C ALA A 184 -17.50 2.78 -2.14
N ASP A 185 -17.58 3.93 -1.49
CA ASP A 185 -18.04 5.19 -2.06
C ASP A 185 -16.89 6.21 -1.98
N ALA A 186 -16.39 6.55 -3.15
CA ALA A 186 -15.28 7.48 -3.33
C ALA A 186 -15.76 8.80 -3.98
N GLY A 187 -17.07 8.96 -4.21
CA GLY A 187 -17.66 10.07 -4.95
C GLY A 187 -17.93 11.33 -4.13
N GLY A 188 -17.74 11.31 -2.81
CA GLY A 188 -17.94 12.46 -1.94
C GLY A 188 -16.81 13.49 -1.95
N GLU A 189 -17.04 14.64 -1.34
CA GLU A 189 -16.03 15.67 -1.15
C GLU A 189 -14.82 15.15 -0.36
N ALA A 190 -13.68 15.75 -0.62
CA ALA A 190 -12.32 15.27 -0.47
C ALA A 190 -11.91 14.51 0.81
N GLU A 191 -12.59 14.71 1.94
CA GLU A 191 -12.10 14.19 3.23
C GLU A 191 -12.82 12.94 3.74
N GLU A 192 -13.89 12.50 3.07
CA GLU A 192 -14.79 11.47 3.53
C GLU A 192 -14.91 10.34 2.51
N THR A 193 -14.60 9.13 2.93
CA THR A 193 -14.84 7.92 2.13
C THR A 193 -15.66 6.93 2.95
N THR A 194 -16.69 6.32 2.37
CA THR A 194 -17.43 5.24 3.02
C THR A 194 -17.02 3.93 2.39
N TYR A 195 -16.49 3.03 3.20
CA TYR A 195 -16.21 1.67 2.71
C TYR A 195 -16.38 0.62 3.81
N LEU A 196 -16.79 -0.54 3.39
CA LEU A 196 -16.94 -1.75 4.20
C LEU A 196 -16.10 -2.85 3.54
N LEU A 197 -15.10 -3.36 4.24
CA LEU A 197 -14.17 -4.35 3.70
C LEU A 197 -14.16 -5.59 4.59
N PRO A 198 -14.78 -6.71 4.14
CA PRO A 198 -14.86 -7.93 4.92
C PRO A 198 -13.54 -8.70 4.91
N HIS A 199 -12.85 -8.72 6.06
CA HIS A 199 -11.67 -9.53 6.30
C HIS A 199 -11.97 -10.73 7.21
N PRO A 200 -11.16 -11.79 7.19
CA PRO A 200 -11.32 -12.91 8.13
C PRO A 200 -11.25 -12.47 9.59
N SER A 201 -10.48 -11.41 9.88
CA SER A 201 -10.31 -10.85 11.22
C SER A 201 -11.44 -9.93 11.69
N GLY A 202 -12.39 -9.58 10.81
CA GLY A 202 -13.51 -8.68 11.09
C GLY A 202 -13.86 -7.79 9.90
N LEU A 203 -14.85 -6.94 10.06
CA LEU A 203 -15.25 -5.96 9.05
C LEU A 203 -14.51 -4.64 9.28
N LEU A 204 -13.77 -4.19 8.28
CA LEU A 204 -13.12 -2.88 8.28
C LEU A 204 -14.11 -1.83 7.77
N LEU A 205 -14.34 -0.82 8.59
CA LEU A 205 -15.16 0.34 8.26
C LEU A 205 -14.27 1.55 8.04
N GLY A 206 -14.52 2.26 6.98
CA GLY A 206 -13.76 3.46 6.69
C GLY A 206 -14.57 4.57 6.06
N GLY A 207 -14.02 5.70 5.97
CA GLY A 207 -12.84 6.18 6.64
C GLY A 207 -12.68 7.68 6.42
N THR A 208 -11.53 8.18 6.82
CA THR A 208 -11.17 9.59 6.59
C THR A 208 -10.00 9.75 5.64
N ALA A 209 -9.86 10.99 5.10
CA ALA A 209 -8.73 11.38 4.24
C ALA A 209 -8.32 12.82 4.58
N GLN A 210 -7.91 13.08 5.83
CA GLN A 210 -7.58 14.40 6.36
C GLN A 210 -6.20 14.84 5.86
N ASP A 211 -6.20 15.83 4.97
CA ASP A 211 -4.97 16.33 4.36
C ASP A 211 -4.13 17.12 5.37
N GLY A 212 -2.82 16.85 5.38
CA GLY A 212 -1.86 17.52 6.26
C GLY A 212 -1.93 17.13 7.74
N ALA A 213 -2.83 16.26 8.16
CA ALA A 213 -2.96 15.83 9.55
C ALA A 213 -1.91 14.75 9.91
N TRP A 214 -1.20 14.95 11.04
CA TRP A 214 -0.07 14.10 11.47
C TRP A 214 -0.37 13.16 12.64
N SER A 215 -1.49 13.39 13.35
CA SER A 215 -1.85 12.55 14.51
C SER A 215 -2.06 11.09 14.10
N ARG A 216 -1.48 10.15 14.86
CA ARG A 216 -1.74 8.72 14.74
C ARG A 216 -2.72 8.22 15.81
N GLU A 217 -3.21 9.12 16.66
CA GLU A 217 -4.17 8.77 17.70
C GLU A 217 -5.58 8.64 17.11
N PRO A 218 -6.33 7.59 17.46
CA PRO A 218 -7.72 7.46 17.05
C PRO A 218 -8.61 8.45 17.81
N GLU A 219 -9.60 8.99 17.11
CA GLU A 219 -10.60 9.91 17.66
C GLU A 219 -11.96 9.21 17.76
N SER A 220 -12.57 9.22 18.95
CA SER A 220 -13.85 8.55 19.21
C SER A 220 -14.99 9.13 18.38
N THR A 221 -15.07 10.45 18.25
CA THR A 221 -16.11 11.13 17.45
C THR A 221 -15.99 10.77 15.97
N THR A 222 -14.77 10.67 15.44
CA THR A 222 -14.51 10.20 14.08
C THR A 222 -14.93 8.75 13.90
N ALA A 223 -14.68 7.89 14.90
CA ALA A 223 -15.08 6.49 14.85
C ALA A 223 -16.60 6.32 14.84
N GLU A 224 -17.33 7.02 15.71
CA GLU A 224 -18.79 7.02 15.74
C GLU A 224 -19.40 7.47 14.41
N TRP A 225 -18.82 8.48 13.82
CA TRP A 225 -19.24 9.01 12.55
C TRP A 225 -18.97 8.02 11.38
N ILE A 226 -17.81 7.33 11.36
CA ILE A 226 -17.52 6.25 10.40
C ILE A 226 -18.60 5.15 10.53
N ILE A 227 -18.86 4.67 11.74
CA ILE A 227 -19.86 3.62 11.98
C ILE A 227 -21.25 4.06 11.49
N ARG A 228 -21.68 5.28 11.79
CA ARG A 228 -22.98 5.83 11.36
C ARG A 228 -23.11 5.85 9.85
N ARG A 229 -22.08 6.27 9.11
CA ARG A 229 -22.12 6.27 7.64
C ARG A 229 -22.14 4.87 7.07
N CYS A 230 -21.35 3.96 7.61
CA CYS A 230 -21.36 2.56 7.18
C CYS A 230 -22.70 1.89 7.49
N ALA A 231 -23.33 2.20 8.63
CA ALA A 231 -24.66 1.72 8.99
C ALA A 231 -25.78 2.25 8.08
N ALA A 232 -25.60 3.43 7.49
CA ALA A 232 -26.54 3.92 6.47
C ALA A 232 -26.53 3.07 5.19
N VAL A 233 -25.43 2.38 4.90
CA VAL A 233 -25.29 1.45 3.76
C VAL A 233 -25.67 0.02 4.16
N ARG A 234 -25.27 -0.40 5.35
CA ARG A 234 -25.51 -1.73 5.92
C ARG A 234 -25.99 -1.57 7.37
N PRO A 235 -27.32 -1.52 7.63
CA PRO A 235 -27.88 -1.27 8.95
C PRO A 235 -27.39 -2.23 10.04
N GLU A 236 -27.07 -3.48 9.68
CA GLU A 236 -26.52 -4.50 10.57
C GLU A 236 -25.19 -4.11 11.23
N VAL A 237 -24.50 -3.12 10.68
CA VAL A 237 -23.23 -2.62 11.22
C VAL A 237 -23.43 -1.75 12.47
N ALA A 238 -24.63 -1.17 12.66
CA ALA A 238 -24.92 -0.25 13.77
C ALA A 238 -24.68 -0.88 15.15
N GLU A 239 -25.02 -2.17 15.29
CA GLU A 239 -24.91 -2.93 16.54
C GLU A 239 -23.65 -3.79 16.61
N ALA A 240 -22.78 -3.72 15.58
CA ALA A 240 -21.59 -4.54 15.51
C ALA A 240 -20.57 -4.13 16.59
N ARG A 241 -20.06 -5.12 17.33
CA ARG A 241 -19.09 -4.88 18.39
C ARG A 241 -17.77 -4.32 17.82
N VAL A 242 -17.34 -3.15 18.28
CA VAL A 242 -16.06 -2.56 17.95
C VAL A 242 -14.93 -3.41 18.54
N ARG A 243 -13.99 -3.84 17.70
CA ARG A 243 -12.79 -4.60 18.05
C ARG A 243 -11.54 -3.72 18.19
N GLY A 244 -11.54 -2.57 17.49
CA GLY A 244 -10.42 -1.64 17.56
C GLY A 244 -10.46 -0.54 16.52
N HIS A 245 -9.43 0.27 16.53
CA HIS A 245 -9.23 1.39 15.62
C HIS A 245 -7.87 1.28 14.95
N ARG A 246 -7.76 1.80 13.72
CA ARG A 246 -6.49 1.90 13.01
C ARG A 246 -6.35 3.31 12.47
N VAL A 247 -5.17 3.90 12.61
CA VAL A 247 -4.84 5.22 12.05
C VAL A 247 -3.54 5.13 11.29
N GLY A 248 -3.54 5.61 10.04
CA GLY A 248 -2.36 5.62 9.19
C GLY A 248 -2.19 6.94 8.45
N LEU A 249 -0.94 7.26 8.14
CA LEU A 249 -0.56 8.45 7.38
C LEU A 249 -0.19 8.01 5.95
N ARG A 250 -1.13 8.19 5.02
CA ARG A 250 -0.88 7.87 3.60
C ARG A 250 0.16 8.84 3.06
N PRO A 251 1.26 8.35 2.45
CA PRO A 251 2.31 9.21 1.91
C PRO A 251 1.87 9.79 0.57
N PHE A 252 1.10 10.87 0.62
CA PHE A 252 0.62 11.54 -0.59
C PHE A 252 1.72 12.41 -1.20
N ARG A 253 1.82 12.35 -2.52
CA ARG A 253 2.58 13.26 -3.36
C ARG A 253 1.73 13.60 -4.59
N PRO A 254 1.78 14.82 -5.16
CA PRO A 254 0.99 15.19 -6.34
C PRO A 254 1.21 14.28 -7.56
N ARG A 255 2.39 13.67 -7.66
CA ARG A 255 2.71 12.60 -8.61
C ARG A 255 3.61 11.57 -7.90
N VAL A 256 3.37 10.30 -8.12
CA VAL A 256 4.29 9.23 -7.66
C VAL A 256 5.69 9.53 -8.19
N ARG A 257 6.69 9.43 -7.33
CA ARG A 257 8.09 9.51 -7.77
C ARG A 257 8.58 8.10 -8.07
N LEU A 258 8.57 7.73 -9.34
CA LEU A 258 9.11 6.50 -9.87
C LEU A 258 10.16 6.87 -10.93
N ALA A 259 11.37 7.12 -10.48
CA ALA A 259 12.45 7.71 -11.28
C ALA A 259 13.82 7.32 -10.75
N VAL A 260 14.83 7.38 -11.62
CA VAL A 260 16.22 7.11 -11.27
C VAL A 260 17.02 8.41 -11.26
N GLU A 261 17.95 8.52 -10.31
CA GLU A 261 18.97 9.59 -10.28
C GLU A 261 20.31 9.02 -9.82
N THR A 262 21.40 9.71 -10.12
CA THR A 262 22.72 9.42 -9.55
C THR A 262 22.85 10.17 -8.23
N MET A 263 23.29 9.47 -7.19
CA MET A 263 23.48 10.08 -5.86
C MET A 263 24.68 11.02 -5.83
N ALA A 264 24.80 11.80 -4.76
CA ALA A 264 25.83 12.81 -4.60
C ALA A 264 27.29 12.27 -4.67
N ASP A 265 27.48 10.97 -4.45
CA ASP A 265 28.78 10.30 -4.61
C ASP A 265 29.21 10.12 -6.08
N GLY A 266 28.36 10.48 -7.04
CA GLY A 266 28.58 10.38 -8.48
C GLY A 266 28.61 8.95 -9.03
N ARG A 267 28.31 7.93 -8.23
CA ARG A 267 28.42 6.51 -8.59
C ARG A 267 27.20 5.67 -8.28
N THR A 268 26.61 5.84 -7.11
CA THR A 268 25.43 5.07 -6.67
C THR A 268 24.20 5.53 -7.42
N ARG A 269 23.46 4.60 -7.96
CA ARG A 269 22.15 4.85 -8.58
C ARG A 269 21.06 4.80 -7.50
N CYS A 270 20.17 5.75 -7.50
CA CYS A 270 18.98 5.75 -6.64
C CYS A 270 17.72 5.67 -7.49
N VAL A 271 16.96 4.60 -7.31
CA VAL A 271 15.62 4.45 -7.89
C VAL A 271 14.60 4.84 -6.83
N HIS A 272 13.89 5.94 -7.03
CA HIS A 272 12.80 6.36 -6.16
C HIS A 272 11.53 5.63 -6.51
N ASN A 273 10.78 5.15 -5.51
CA ASN A 273 9.49 4.51 -5.63
C ASN A 273 8.63 4.83 -4.41
N TYR A 274 8.08 6.06 -4.37
CA TYR A 274 7.29 6.54 -3.23
C TYR A 274 6.26 7.60 -3.64
N GLY A 275 5.38 7.95 -2.70
CA GLY A 275 4.37 8.99 -2.91
C GLY A 275 3.05 8.47 -3.45
N HIS A 276 2.71 7.20 -3.20
CA HIS A 276 1.54 6.50 -3.75
C HIS A 276 0.21 6.85 -3.07
N GLY A 277 0.20 7.74 -2.06
CA GLY A 277 -1.02 8.08 -1.34
C GLY A 277 -1.74 6.86 -0.77
N GLY A 278 -3.01 6.71 -1.11
CA GLY A 278 -3.86 5.58 -0.68
C GLY A 278 -3.76 4.33 -1.54
N ALA A 279 -3.06 4.36 -2.69
CA ALA A 279 -3.07 3.27 -3.68
C ALA A 279 -1.79 2.41 -3.69
N GLY A 280 -0.90 2.55 -2.68
CA GLY A 280 0.38 1.85 -2.65
C GLY A 280 0.26 0.32 -2.74
N VAL A 281 -0.75 -0.29 -2.14
CA VAL A 281 -1.03 -1.73 -2.30
C VAL A 281 -1.41 -2.05 -3.74
N THR A 282 -2.33 -1.28 -4.30
CA THR A 282 -2.88 -1.47 -5.65
C THR A 282 -1.82 -1.54 -6.73
N VAL A 283 -0.85 -0.62 -6.68
CA VAL A 283 0.16 -0.46 -7.74
C VAL A 283 1.50 -1.14 -7.43
N ALA A 284 1.61 -1.81 -6.27
CA ALA A 284 2.90 -2.29 -5.76
C ALA A 284 3.68 -3.17 -6.76
N TRP A 285 3.01 -4.12 -7.41
CA TRP A 285 3.65 -5.03 -8.36
C TRP A 285 4.03 -4.36 -9.69
N GLY A 286 3.15 -3.52 -10.24
CA GLY A 286 3.47 -2.77 -11.46
C GLY A 286 4.64 -1.80 -11.23
N CYS A 287 4.61 -1.05 -10.11
CA CYS A 287 5.74 -0.21 -9.71
C CYS A 287 7.02 -1.01 -9.48
N ALA A 288 6.94 -2.20 -8.86
CA ALA A 288 8.11 -3.05 -8.62
C ALA A 288 8.73 -3.55 -9.93
N ARG A 289 7.94 -3.90 -10.94
CA ARG A 289 8.42 -4.25 -12.28
C ARG A 289 9.13 -3.06 -12.94
N ARG A 290 8.56 -1.86 -12.81
CA ARG A 290 9.21 -0.65 -13.33
C ARG A 290 10.51 -0.33 -12.58
N VAL A 291 10.57 -0.55 -11.26
CA VAL A 291 11.82 -0.46 -10.48
C VAL A 291 12.87 -1.39 -11.05
N ALA A 292 12.53 -2.65 -11.34
CA ALA A 292 13.47 -3.62 -11.89
C ALA A 292 14.03 -3.16 -13.24
N GLN A 293 13.20 -2.65 -14.15
CA GLN A 293 13.65 -2.07 -15.42
C GLN A 293 14.61 -0.89 -15.20
N LEU A 294 14.26 0.03 -14.28
CA LEU A 294 15.13 1.17 -13.96
C LEU A 294 16.45 0.75 -13.32
N VAL A 295 16.49 -0.33 -12.55
CA VAL A 295 17.73 -0.93 -12.01
C VAL A 295 18.61 -1.50 -13.14
N GLU A 296 18.02 -2.09 -14.16
CA GLU A 296 18.71 -2.63 -15.34
C GLU A 296 19.20 -1.54 -16.31
N GLY A 297 18.62 -0.34 -16.23
CA GLY A 297 18.96 0.78 -17.12
C GLY A 297 18.13 0.82 -18.41
N VAL A 298 16.96 0.18 -18.38
CA VAL A 298 15.97 0.14 -19.47
C VAL A 298 14.80 1.08 -19.21
#